data_614d59939494a4cd5f6b996be7b523a2
#
_entry.id   614d59939494a4cd5f6b996be7b523a2
#
_cell.length_a   1.000
_cell.length_b   1.000
_cell.length_c   1.000
_cell.angle_alpha   90.00
_cell.angle_beta   90.00
_cell.angle_gamma   90.00
#
_symmetry.space_group_name_H-M   'P 1'
#
loop_
_entity.id
_entity.type
_entity.pdbx_description
1 polymer ?
#
loop_
_entity_poly.entity_id
_entity_poly.type
_entity_poly.pdbx_seq_one_letter_code
_entity_poly.pdbx_strand_id
1 'polypeptide(L)'
;MPNARLRPDQVAAEIKASVGNPKFKRTPDGNSLYLLTRNGRGYWSYQWREGNASRAKLLGSAADMSPNQARRAREEFAVGRRNGTAGERRGIAKRMAHPAPEKRAGEAAKLFGEVVAEYLADKAPGWIGGLEGKQAVDYRSSLIGHNFTKMFDRAVIKVALSSAAPGSPVTDFAKLPVAEIDTTAVLAALAHRKHSAVTYEKVRMRIGKILDFAKYKGLRTGDNPARLDGHLEHEPSRPEIPEAESYKAMPAAELPALMRELRGIGSNESKALMWTILTAARTAETIGGKRSEIHGDMWIIPKERMKGKKGKQRPHFVPLVPQALALVVKGSKPGDFLFPGKVKAKMWHADMLNLLKELRPGSGFTVHGFRSTFRDWVSDETEHDSTLAEIALSHRVGTKTEKAYARSVMVNKRRKLMLDWAKFAMGG
;
A
#
# COMPACT_ATOMS: atom_id res chain seq x y z
N MET A 1 39.85 -13.43 -21.75
CA MET A 1 39.57 -14.50 -20.77
C MET A 1 38.79 -15.59 -21.48
N PRO A 2 39.15 -16.88 -21.43
CA PRO A 2 38.44 -17.92 -22.14
C PRO A 2 37.03 -18.03 -21.64
N ASN A 3 36.09 -18.19 -22.58
CA ASN A 3 34.62 -18.36 -22.33
C ASN A 3 34.38 -19.69 -21.59
N ALA A 4 34.46 -19.68 -20.26
CA ALA A 4 34.07 -20.83 -19.47
C ALA A 4 32.54 -20.97 -19.51
N ARG A 5 32.04 -21.85 -20.38
CA ARG A 5 30.61 -22.20 -20.46
C ARG A 5 30.27 -23.13 -19.32
N LEU A 6 29.27 -22.73 -18.52
CA LEU A 6 28.78 -23.56 -17.41
C LEU A 6 28.08 -24.83 -17.93
N ARG A 7 28.46 -25.97 -17.39
CA ARG A 7 27.74 -27.24 -17.61
C ARG A 7 26.58 -27.38 -16.64
N PRO A 8 25.58 -28.23 -16.94
CA PRO A 8 24.42 -28.42 -16.07
C PRO A 8 24.78 -28.82 -14.63
N ASP A 9 25.80 -29.66 -14.44
CA ASP A 9 26.32 -30.08 -13.14
C ASP A 9 26.91 -28.91 -12.36
N GLN A 10 27.63 -28.02 -13.02
CA GLN A 10 28.19 -26.81 -12.42
C GLN A 10 27.10 -25.79 -12.04
N VAL A 11 26.06 -25.66 -12.85
CA VAL A 11 24.91 -24.81 -12.52
C VAL A 11 24.19 -25.34 -11.27
N ALA A 12 23.97 -26.64 -11.19
CA ALA A 12 23.37 -27.27 -10.01
C ALA A 12 24.25 -27.09 -8.75
N ALA A 13 25.57 -27.22 -8.88
CA ALA A 13 26.54 -27.01 -7.79
C ALA A 13 26.49 -25.53 -7.30
N GLU A 14 26.48 -24.55 -8.20
CA GLU A 14 26.39 -23.14 -7.86
C GLU A 14 25.09 -22.79 -7.16
N ILE A 15 23.97 -23.36 -7.59
CA ILE A 15 22.66 -23.18 -6.95
C ILE A 15 22.69 -23.76 -5.53
N LYS A 16 23.19 -24.99 -5.37
CA LYS A 16 23.31 -25.68 -4.08
C LYS A 16 24.21 -24.89 -3.12
N ALA A 17 25.32 -24.40 -3.58
CA ALA A 17 26.27 -23.58 -2.80
C ALA A 17 25.67 -22.22 -2.34
N SER A 18 24.60 -21.78 -2.96
CA SER A 18 23.91 -20.52 -2.62
C SER A 18 22.88 -20.65 -1.51
N VAL A 19 22.61 -21.84 -1.00
CA VAL A 19 21.66 -22.07 0.10
C VAL A 19 22.16 -21.32 1.35
N GLY A 20 21.28 -20.55 1.98
CA GLY A 20 21.60 -19.73 3.14
C GLY A 20 22.31 -18.41 2.83
N ASN A 21 22.72 -18.15 1.58
CA ASN A 21 23.31 -16.88 1.19
C ASN A 21 22.23 -15.89 0.71
N PRO A 22 21.97 -14.79 1.44
CA PRO A 22 20.94 -13.81 1.06
C PRO A 22 21.40 -12.85 -0.04
N LYS A 23 22.69 -12.82 -0.42
CA LYS A 23 23.22 -11.96 -1.48
C LYS A 23 23.26 -12.71 -2.81
N PHE A 24 23.03 -12.02 -3.91
CA PHE A 24 23.22 -12.60 -5.23
C PHE A 24 24.70 -12.83 -5.51
N LYS A 25 25.08 -14.08 -5.82
CA LYS A 25 26.35 -14.43 -6.44
C LYS A 25 26.16 -14.42 -7.95
N ARG A 26 27.11 -13.90 -8.69
CA ARG A 26 27.09 -13.78 -10.14
C ARG A 26 28.22 -14.62 -10.73
N THR A 27 27.87 -15.65 -11.47
CA THR A 27 28.80 -16.57 -12.14
C THR A 27 28.69 -16.38 -13.66
N PRO A 28 29.77 -16.03 -14.38
CA PRO A 28 29.72 -15.81 -15.82
C PRO A 28 29.59 -17.12 -16.60
N ASP A 29 28.79 -17.11 -17.69
CA ASP A 29 28.65 -18.20 -18.66
C ASP A 29 29.23 -17.85 -20.06
N GLY A 30 29.84 -16.69 -20.19
CA GLY A 30 30.33 -16.14 -21.45
C GLY A 30 29.34 -15.23 -22.17
N ASN A 31 29.85 -14.44 -23.13
CA ASN A 31 29.05 -13.52 -23.96
C ASN A 31 28.05 -12.65 -23.17
N SER A 32 28.46 -12.13 -22.02
CA SER A 32 27.62 -11.31 -21.13
C SER A 32 26.40 -12.02 -20.58
N LEU A 33 26.36 -13.37 -20.62
CA LEU A 33 25.39 -14.21 -19.94
C LEU A 33 25.93 -14.59 -18.55
N TYR A 34 25.08 -14.50 -17.53
CA TYR A 34 25.44 -14.77 -16.14
C TYR A 34 24.38 -15.65 -15.47
N LEU A 35 24.83 -16.57 -14.63
CA LEU A 35 24.00 -17.24 -13.65
C LEU A 35 24.01 -16.42 -12.35
N LEU A 36 22.86 -15.98 -11.91
CA LEU A 36 22.65 -15.30 -10.63
C LEU A 36 22.09 -16.33 -9.64
N THR A 37 22.80 -16.62 -8.56
CA THR A 37 22.36 -17.56 -7.53
C THR A 37 22.11 -16.88 -6.20
N ARG A 38 21.06 -17.30 -5.48
CA ARG A 38 20.71 -16.79 -4.16
C ARG A 38 19.75 -17.73 -3.45
N ASN A 39 20.00 -18.06 -2.18
CA ASN A 39 19.12 -18.90 -1.35
C ASN A 39 18.65 -20.20 -2.04
N GLY A 40 19.56 -20.93 -2.68
CA GLY A 40 19.23 -22.18 -3.38
C GLY A 40 18.45 -21.99 -4.69
N ARG A 41 18.41 -20.79 -5.25
CA ARG A 41 17.77 -20.50 -6.54
C ARG A 41 18.77 -19.93 -7.53
N GLY A 42 18.59 -20.25 -8.81
CA GLY A 42 19.41 -19.76 -9.90
C GLY A 42 18.56 -19.06 -10.97
N TYR A 43 19.10 -18.02 -11.58
CA TYR A 43 18.44 -17.25 -12.63
C TYR A 43 19.46 -16.87 -13.71
N TRP A 44 19.08 -16.98 -14.98
CA TRP A 44 19.87 -16.54 -16.08
C TRP A 44 19.65 -15.07 -16.39
N SER A 45 20.73 -14.27 -16.51
CA SER A 45 20.70 -12.84 -16.78
C SER A 45 21.68 -12.48 -17.90
N TYR A 46 21.18 -11.76 -18.90
CA TYR A 46 22.00 -11.15 -19.95
C TYR A 46 22.25 -9.67 -19.60
N GLN A 47 23.51 -9.23 -19.75
CA GLN A 47 23.89 -7.85 -19.43
C GLN A 47 24.56 -7.22 -20.65
N TRP A 48 24.32 -5.92 -20.87
CA TRP A 48 24.95 -5.16 -21.97
C TRP A 48 25.14 -3.70 -21.57
N ARG A 49 25.93 -2.96 -22.34
CA ARG A 49 26.06 -1.52 -22.24
C ARG A 49 25.19 -0.83 -23.30
N GLU A 50 24.57 0.26 -22.92
CA GLU A 50 23.80 1.15 -23.78
C GLU A 50 24.25 2.58 -23.48
N GLY A 51 25.15 3.10 -24.34
CA GLY A 51 25.94 4.29 -24.01
C GLY A 51 26.77 4.04 -22.74
N ASN A 52 26.70 4.96 -21.79
CA ASN A 52 27.39 4.84 -20.50
C ASN A 52 26.61 4.02 -19.45
N ALA A 53 25.39 3.58 -19.75
CA ALA A 53 24.55 2.83 -18.81
C ALA A 53 24.73 1.31 -18.95
N SER A 54 24.87 0.60 -17.83
CA SER A 54 24.81 -0.87 -17.78
C SER A 54 23.33 -1.29 -17.67
N ARG A 55 22.91 -2.17 -18.57
CA ARG A 55 21.56 -2.74 -18.62
C ARG A 55 21.61 -4.25 -18.36
N ALA A 56 20.54 -4.79 -17.82
CA ALA A 56 20.40 -6.22 -17.58
C ALA A 56 18.99 -6.70 -17.90
N LYS A 57 18.88 -7.90 -18.46
CA LYS A 57 17.62 -8.61 -18.73
C LYS A 57 17.66 -9.99 -18.08
N LEU A 58 16.68 -10.27 -17.23
CA LEU A 58 16.46 -11.61 -16.72
C LEU A 58 15.84 -12.48 -17.83
N LEU A 59 16.48 -13.61 -18.16
CA LEU A 59 16.03 -14.51 -19.22
C LEU A 59 15.12 -15.62 -18.72
N GLY A 60 15.36 -16.13 -17.51
CA GLY A 60 14.55 -17.18 -16.90
C GLY A 60 15.19 -17.81 -15.66
N SER A 61 14.45 -18.71 -15.02
CA SER A 61 14.95 -19.50 -13.89
C SER A 61 15.86 -20.63 -14.40
N ALA A 62 16.95 -20.92 -13.69
CA ALA A 62 17.83 -22.03 -14.00
C ALA A 62 17.22 -23.41 -13.64
N ALA A 63 16.10 -23.43 -12.90
CA ALA A 63 15.31 -24.63 -12.69
C ALA A 63 14.52 -25.03 -13.95
N ASP A 64 14.11 -24.05 -14.75
CA ASP A 64 13.23 -24.23 -15.92
C ASP A 64 13.98 -24.09 -17.26
N MET A 65 15.21 -23.59 -17.22
CA MET A 65 16.01 -23.24 -18.39
C MET A 65 17.42 -23.81 -18.28
N SER A 66 17.78 -24.76 -19.13
CA SER A 66 19.12 -25.30 -19.22
C SER A 66 20.13 -24.23 -19.69
N PRO A 67 21.45 -24.40 -19.47
CA PRO A 67 22.46 -23.48 -19.95
C PRO A 67 22.41 -23.23 -21.47
N ASN A 68 22.12 -24.26 -22.26
CA ASN A 68 21.99 -24.15 -23.72
C ASN A 68 20.74 -23.34 -24.12
N GLN A 69 19.63 -23.50 -23.42
CA GLN A 69 18.43 -22.70 -23.65
C GLN A 69 18.66 -21.22 -23.26
N ALA A 70 19.37 -20.97 -22.16
CA ALA A 70 19.74 -19.62 -21.75
C ALA A 70 20.63 -18.91 -22.78
N ARG A 71 21.60 -19.63 -23.38
CA ARG A 71 22.45 -19.11 -24.45
C ARG A 71 21.65 -18.77 -25.72
N ARG A 72 20.71 -19.61 -26.12
CA ARG A 72 19.78 -19.34 -27.24
C ARG A 72 18.91 -18.12 -26.97
N ALA A 73 18.27 -18.08 -25.81
CA ALA A 73 17.44 -16.93 -25.40
C ALA A 73 18.23 -15.62 -25.35
N ARG A 74 19.48 -15.68 -24.89
CA ARG A 74 20.43 -14.54 -24.93
C ARG A 74 20.70 -14.11 -26.37
N GLU A 75 20.99 -15.04 -27.29
CA GLU A 75 21.27 -14.73 -28.69
C GLU A 75 20.07 -14.10 -29.38
N GLU A 76 18.88 -14.70 -29.23
CA GLU A 76 17.62 -14.16 -29.78
C GLU A 76 17.37 -12.74 -29.29
N PHE A 77 17.55 -12.48 -27.99
CA PHE A 77 17.38 -11.15 -27.44
C PHE A 77 18.44 -10.15 -27.95
N ALA A 78 19.70 -10.58 -28.07
CA ALA A 78 20.78 -9.75 -28.56
C ALA A 78 20.61 -9.39 -30.05
N VAL A 79 20.14 -10.31 -30.88
CA VAL A 79 19.78 -10.09 -32.29
C VAL A 79 18.59 -9.15 -32.41
N GLY A 80 17.51 -9.42 -31.68
CA GLY A 80 16.32 -8.55 -31.66
C GLY A 80 16.66 -7.12 -31.25
N ARG A 81 17.59 -6.93 -30.33
CA ARG A 81 18.07 -5.60 -29.91
C ARG A 81 18.86 -4.87 -31.01
N ARG A 82 19.71 -5.59 -31.75
CA ARG A 82 20.46 -5.01 -32.89
C ARG A 82 19.54 -4.58 -34.03
N ASN A 83 18.46 -5.33 -34.25
CA ASN A 83 17.51 -5.10 -35.35
C ASN A 83 16.33 -4.17 -34.95
N GLY A 84 16.38 -3.49 -33.78
CA GLY A 84 15.32 -2.61 -33.31
C GLY A 84 14.02 -3.31 -32.88
N THR A 85 13.91 -4.64 -33.00
CA THR A 85 12.70 -5.42 -32.70
C THR A 85 12.63 -5.91 -31.24
N ALA A 86 13.65 -5.68 -30.45
CA ALA A 86 13.70 -6.10 -29.04
C ALA A 86 12.68 -5.35 -28.12
N GLY A 87 12.14 -4.23 -28.58
CA GLY A 87 11.09 -3.47 -27.89
C GLY A 87 9.68 -4.03 -28.12
N GLU A 88 9.44 -4.60 -29.30
CA GLU A 88 8.09 -5.11 -29.68
C GLU A 88 7.76 -6.48 -29.08
N ARG A 89 8.75 -7.22 -28.57
CA ARG A 89 8.53 -8.51 -27.91
C ARG A 89 8.45 -8.42 -26.39
N ARG A 90 7.77 -7.40 -25.85
CA ARG A 90 7.29 -7.47 -24.45
C ARG A 90 6.23 -8.55 -24.22
N GLY A 91 5.83 -9.27 -25.26
CA GLY A 91 4.75 -10.23 -25.22
C GLY A 91 5.11 -11.69 -25.47
N ILE A 92 6.36 -12.04 -25.81
CA ILE A 92 6.72 -13.45 -26.10
C ILE A 92 7.94 -13.84 -25.25
N ALA A 93 7.81 -13.80 -23.91
CA ALA A 93 8.21 -14.96 -23.19
C ALA A 93 7.19 -16.03 -23.62
N LYS A 94 7.59 -16.88 -24.59
CA LYS A 94 6.84 -18.09 -24.91
C LYS A 94 6.60 -18.75 -23.57
N ARG A 95 5.39 -18.66 -23.07
CA ARG A 95 4.92 -19.41 -21.93
C ARG A 95 5.33 -20.85 -22.24
N MET A 96 6.36 -21.35 -21.58
CA MET A 96 6.32 -22.77 -21.31
C MET A 96 5.03 -22.92 -20.54
N ALA A 97 4.03 -23.45 -21.21
CA ALA A 97 2.85 -23.94 -20.56
C ALA A 97 3.41 -24.83 -19.44
N HIS A 98 3.25 -24.39 -18.17
CA HIS A 98 3.16 -25.41 -17.14
C HIS A 98 2.18 -26.41 -17.72
N PRO A 99 2.51 -27.71 -17.81
CA PRO A 99 1.53 -28.68 -18.20
C PRO A 99 0.29 -28.32 -17.38
N ALA A 100 -0.84 -28.14 -18.07
CA ALA A 100 -2.09 -27.86 -17.37
C ALA A 100 -2.12 -28.90 -16.27
N PRO A 101 -2.30 -28.50 -14.98
CA PRO A 101 -2.35 -29.51 -13.94
C PRO A 101 -3.38 -30.50 -14.42
N GLU A 102 -2.95 -31.76 -14.63
CA GLU A 102 -3.86 -32.85 -14.93
C GLU A 102 -4.99 -32.68 -13.92
N LYS A 103 -6.21 -32.48 -14.44
CA LYS A 103 -7.39 -32.41 -13.59
C LYS A 103 -7.32 -33.65 -12.72
N ARG A 104 -6.93 -33.49 -11.46
CA ARG A 104 -7.06 -34.57 -10.49
C ARG A 104 -8.55 -34.89 -10.48
N ALA A 105 -8.89 -35.95 -11.16
CA ALA A 105 -10.26 -36.41 -11.23
C ALA A 105 -10.74 -36.60 -9.78
N GLY A 106 -11.68 -35.76 -9.32
CA GLY A 106 -12.29 -35.82 -8.00
C GLY A 106 -12.13 -34.61 -7.06
N GLU A 107 -11.25 -33.63 -7.33
CA GLU A 107 -11.25 -32.42 -6.53
C GLU A 107 -12.29 -31.42 -7.08
N ALA A 108 -13.27 -31.06 -6.25
CA ALA A 108 -14.25 -30.03 -6.57
C ALA A 108 -13.52 -28.71 -6.90
N ALA A 109 -13.92 -28.07 -7.99
CA ALA A 109 -13.34 -26.80 -8.44
C ALA A 109 -13.35 -25.77 -7.30
N LYS A 110 -12.18 -25.17 -7.00
CA LYS A 110 -12.08 -24.18 -5.94
C LYS A 110 -12.84 -22.93 -6.30
N LEU A 111 -13.64 -22.44 -5.35
CA LEU A 111 -14.36 -21.18 -5.50
C LEU A 111 -13.40 -19.99 -5.34
N PHE A 112 -13.72 -18.89 -6.02
CA PHE A 112 -12.92 -17.65 -5.92
C PHE A 112 -12.74 -17.19 -4.47
N GLY A 113 -13.81 -17.23 -3.63
CA GLY A 113 -13.76 -16.88 -2.23
C GLY A 113 -12.82 -17.74 -1.39
N GLU A 114 -12.69 -19.03 -1.71
CA GLU A 114 -11.70 -19.92 -1.07
C GLU A 114 -10.27 -19.48 -1.42
N VAL A 115 -10.04 -19.09 -2.67
CA VAL A 115 -8.73 -18.61 -3.13
C VAL A 115 -8.39 -17.26 -2.49
N VAL A 116 -9.39 -16.39 -2.28
CA VAL A 116 -9.20 -15.14 -1.48
C VAL A 116 -8.72 -15.48 -0.07
N ALA A 117 -9.31 -16.46 0.60
CA ALA A 117 -8.89 -16.89 1.94
C ALA A 117 -7.44 -17.41 1.94
N GLU A 118 -7.09 -18.26 0.98
CA GLU A 118 -5.71 -18.77 0.83
C GLU A 118 -4.70 -17.64 0.58
N TYR A 119 -5.05 -16.70 -0.28
CA TYR A 119 -4.21 -15.52 -0.56
C TYR A 119 -3.99 -14.68 0.71
N LEU A 120 -5.05 -14.46 1.48
CA LEU A 120 -4.94 -13.69 2.70
C LEU A 120 -4.14 -14.43 3.78
N ALA A 121 -4.30 -15.74 3.92
CA ALA A 121 -3.47 -16.55 4.82
C ALA A 121 -1.97 -16.45 4.49
N ASP A 122 -1.62 -16.40 3.20
CA ASP A 122 -0.23 -16.24 2.74
C ASP A 122 0.30 -14.81 2.89
N LYS A 123 -0.50 -13.78 2.61
CA LYS A 123 -0.01 -12.38 2.52
C LYS A 123 -0.25 -11.55 3.79
N ALA A 124 -1.37 -11.78 4.50
CA ALA A 124 -1.76 -10.95 5.63
C ALA A 124 -0.79 -11.00 6.83
N PRO A 125 -0.03 -12.07 7.11
CA PRO A 125 1.00 -12.04 8.15
C PRO A 125 2.03 -10.93 7.95
N GLY A 126 2.27 -10.49 6.71
CA GLY A 126 3.13 -9.36 6.37
C GLY A 126 2.47 -7.98 6.48
N TRP A 127 1.16 -7.90 6.75
CA TRP A 127 0.40 -6.65 6.82
C TRP A 127 0.20 -6.20 8.28
N ILE A 128 -0.09 -4.90 8.46
CA ILE A 128 -0.43 -4.36 9.78
C ILE A 128 -1.76 -4.95 10.24
N GLY A 129 -1.77 -5.51 11.43
CA GLY A 129 -2.95 -6.17 12.01
C GLY A 129 -3.23 -7.57 11.46
N GLY A 130 -2.36 -8.09 10.56
CA GLY A 130 -2.51 -9.46 10.04
C GLY A 130 -3.84 -9.69 9.34
N LEU A 131 -4.46 -10.84 9.59
CA LEU A 131 -5.77 -11.20 9.05
C LEU A 131 -6.92 -10.32 9.57
N GLU A 132 -6.80 -9.75 10.75
CA GLU A 132 -7.79 -8.83 11.35
C GLU A 132 -7.53 -7.37 10.96
N GLY A 133 -6.40 -7.09 10.35
CA GLY A 133 -6.02 -5.75 9.92
C GLY A 133 -6.97 -5.20 8.85
N LYS A 134 -7.09 -3.87 8.84
CA LYS A 134 -7.95 -3.15 7.89
C LYS A 134 -7.78 -3.63 6.44
N GLN A 135 -6.54 -3.85 6.00
CA GLN A 135 -6.27 -4.27 4.62
C GLN A 135 -6.89 -5.63 4.30
N ALA A 136 -6.78 -6.60 5.21
CA ALA A 136 -7.36 -7.93 5.02
C ALA A 136 -8.89 -7.90 5.12
N VAL A 137 -9.44 -7.09 6.02
CA VAL A 137 -10.89 -6.82 6.11
C VAL A 137 -11.40 -6.20 4.80
N ASP A 138 -10.71 -5.20 4.27
CA ASP A 138 -11.07 -4.55 3.00
C ASP A 138 -11.04 -5.52 1.81
N TYR A 139 -10.12 -6.49 1.79
CA TYR A 139 -10.10 -7.55 0.77
C TYR A 139 -11.34 -8.45 0.90
N ARG A 140 -11.62 -8.98 2.10
CA ARG A 140 -12.79 -9.85 2.32
C ARG A 140 -14.11 -9.14 2.00
N SER A 141 -14.31 -7.93 2.51
CA SER A 141 -15.54 -7.18 2.26
C SER A 141 -15.76 -6.88 0.77
N SER A 142 -14.70 -6.58 0.04
CA SER A 142 -14.79 -6.22 -1.37
C SER A 142 -14.82 -7.39 -2.35
N LEU A 143 -14.34 -8.57 -1.94
CA LEU A 143 -14.19 -9.74 -2.82
C LEU A 143 -15.08 -10.92 -2.43
N ILE A 144 -15.55 -11.00 -1.18
CA ILE A 144 -16.41 -12.09 -0.70
C ILE A 144 -17.73 -11.53 -0.19
N GLY A 145 -17.73 -10.35 0.42
CA GLY A 145 -18.88 -9.69 0.99
C GLY A 145 -18.69 -9.27 2.45
N HIS A 146 -19.52 -8.34 2.91
CA HIS A 146 -19.43 -7.78 4.27
C HIS A 146 -19.60 -8.82 5.36
N ASN A 147 -20.49 -9.79 5.15
CA ASN A 147 -20.80 -10.84 6.12
C ASN A 147 -19.60 -11.78 6.38
N PHE A 148 -18.62 -11.78 5.48
CA PHE A 148 -17.44 -12.67 5.54
C PHE A 148 -16.21 -11.99 6.14
N THR A 149 -16.30 -10.74 6.59
CA THR A 149 -15.15 -9.96 7.06
C THR A 149 -14.44 -10.54 8.27
N LYS A 150 -15.14 -11.32 9.10
CA LYS A 150 -14.60 -12.00 10.28
C LYS A 150 -14.28 -13.47 10.05
N MET A 151 -14.49 -14.00 8.86
CA MET A 151 -14.19 -15.39 8.53
C MET A 151 -12.76 -15.49 8.00
N PHE A 152 -11.94 -16.32 8.63
CA PHE A 152 -10.51 -16.45 8.31
C PHE A 152 -10.17 -17.82 7.72
N ASP A 153 -10.96 -18.83 8.08
CA ASP A 153 -10.76 -20.20 7.65
C ASP A 153 -11.40 -20.46 6.29
N ARG A 154 -10.66 -21.17 5.42
CA ARG A 154 -11.11 -21.51 4.06
C ARG A 154 -12.33 -22.42 4.06
N ALA A 155 -12.36 -23.44 4.94
CA ALA A 155 -13.47 -24.39 4.99
C ALA A 155 -14.76 -23.70 5.47
N VAL A 156 -14.65 -22.81 6.46
CA VAL A 156 -15.76 -21.98 6.95
C VAL A 156 -16.29 -21.08 5.84
N ILE A 157 -15.40 -20.43 5.08
CA ILE A 157 -15.79 -19.58 3.94
C ILE A 157 -16.49 -20.42 2.86
N LYS A 158 -16.01 -21.61 2.54
CA LYS A 158 -16.64 -22.52 1.57
C LYS A 158 -18.07 -22.86 1.97
N VAL A 159 -18.26 -23.32 3.19
CA VAL A 159 -19.59 -23.67 3.72
C VAL A 159 -20.52 -22.46 3.73
N ALA A 160 -20.04 -21.32 4.22
CA ALA A 160 -20.82 -20.09 4.28
C ALA A 160 -21.21 -19.55 2.88
N LEU A 161 -20.33 -19.67 1.88
CA LEU A 161 -20.64 -19.32 0.49
C LEU A 161 -21.68 -20.26 -0.11
N SER A 162 -21.57 -21.57 0.16
CA SER A 162 -22.52 -22.56 -0.36
C SER A 162 -23.93 -22.37 0.20
N SER A 163 -24.06 -21.88 1.45
CA SER A 163 -25.34 -21.62 2.12
C SER A 163 -25.85 -20.18 1.95
N ALA A 164 -25.05 -19.27 1.41
CA ALA A 164 -25.46 -17.88 1.24
C ALA A 164 -26.54 -17.74 0.15
N ALA A 165 -27.60 -17.00 0.43
CA ALA A 165 -28.63 -16.70 -0.55
C ALA A 165 -28.05 -15.92 -1.75
N PRO A 166 -28.59 -16.12 -2.98
CA PRO A 166 -28.29 -15.26 -4.11
C PRO A 166 -28.67 -13.80 -3.86
N GLY A 167 -28.02 -12.86 -4.51
CA GLY A 167 -28.48 -11.47 -4.53
C GLY A 167 -27.45 -10.40 -4.21
N SER A 168 -26.22 -10.76 -3.80
CA SER A 168 -25.12 -9.84 -3.71
C SER A 168 -24.12 -10.11 -4.85
N PRO A 169 -23.89 -9.16 -5.79
CA PRO A 169 -22.96 -9.37 -6.89
C PRO A 169 -21.55 -9.80 -6.44
N VAL A 170 -21.13 -9.32 -5.26
CA VAL A 170 -19.83 -9.69 -4.67
C VAL A 170 -19.82 -11.14 -4.19
N THR A 171 -20.88 -11.55 -3.48
CA THR A 171 -20.99 -12.92 -2.95
C THR A 171 -21.21 -13.92 -4.08
N ASP A 172 -22.00 -13.57 -5.09
CA ASP A 172 -22.24 -14.43 -6.25
C ASP A 172 -20.96 -14.63 -7.07
N PHE A 173 -20.15 -13.59 -7.28
CA PHE A 173 -18.83 -13.70 -7.88
C PHE A 173 -17.89 -14.59 -7.04
N ALA A 174 -17.93 -14.47 -5.71
CA ALA A 174 -17.11 -15.29 -4.82
C ALA A 174 -17.42 -16.78 -4.89
N LYS A 175 -18.64 -17.16 -5.32
CA LYS A 175 -19.08 -18.55 -5.51
C LYS A 175 -18.62 -19.16 -6.84
N LEU A 176 -18.14 -18.37 -7.79
CA LEU A 176 -17.69 -18.87 -9.08
C LEU A 176 -16.44 -19.75 -8.94
N PRO A 177 -16.37 -20.87 -9.67
CA PRO A 177 -15.13 -21.62 -9.80
C PRO A 177 -14.03 -20.73 -10.37
N VAL A 178 -12.89 -20.63 -9.68
CA VAL A 178 -11.82 -19.70 -10.08
C VAL A 178 -11.25 -19.99 -11.48
N ALA A 179 -11.36 -21.22 -11.93
CA ALA A 179 -10.93 -21.63 -13.28
C ALA A 179 -11.83 -21.09 -14.39
N GLU A 180 -13.10 -20.80 -14.10
CA GLU A 180 -14.13 -20.42 -15.05
C GLU A 180 -14.33 -18.89 -15.13
N ILE A 181 -13.67 -18.12 -14.26
CA ILE A 181 -13.79 -16.66 -14.26
C ILE A 181 -13.16 -16.10 -15.54
N ASP A 182 -14.02 -15.51 -16.36
CA ASP A 182 -13.68 -14.81 -17.59
C ASP A 182 -13.83 -13.29 -17.44
N THR A 183 -13.66 -12.56 -18.53
CA THR A 183 -13.80 -11.09 -18.58
C THR A 183 -15.24 -10.66 -18.27
N THR A 184 -16.24 -11.39 -18.75
CA THR A 184 -17.66 -11.08 -18.53
C THR A 184 -18.00 -11.14 -17.05
N ALA A 185 -17.55 -12.21 -16.36
CA ALA A 185 -17.74 -12.36 -14.93
C ALA A 185 -17.05 -11.24 -14.14
N VAL A 186 -15.84 -10.84 -14.52
CA VAL A 186 -15.13 -9.69 -13.88
C VAL A 186 -15.89 -8.40 -14.06
N LEU A 187 -16.37 -8.09 -15.26
CA LEU A 187 -17.13 -6.88 -15.55
C LEU A 187 -18.47 -6.86 -14.80
N ALA A 188 -19.17 -7.99 -14.72
CA ALA A 188 -20.39 -8.12 -13.92
C ALA A 188 -20.15 -7.83 -12.44
N ALA A 189 -19.04 -8.39 -11.86
CA ALA A 189 -18.66 -8.13 -10.48
C ALA A 189 -18.30 -6.65 -10.20
N LEU A 190 -17.86 -5.92 -11.22
CA LEU A 190 -17.47 -4.51 -11.12
C LEU A 190 -18.62 -3.54 -11.44
N ALA A 191 -19.68 -3.98 -12.11
CA ALA A 191 -20.75 -3.12 -12.63
C ALA A 191 -21.39 -2.22 -11.56
N HIS A 192 -21.67 -2.77 -10.37
CA HIS A 192 -22.28 -2.03 -9.27
C HIS A 192 -21.34 -0.99 -8.60
N ARG A 193 -20.08 -0.91 -9.03
CA ARG A 193 -19.07 0.02 -8.49
C ARG A 193 -18.73 1.15 -9.43
N LYS A 194 -19.38 1.23 -10.58
CA LYS A 194 -19.13 2.27 -11.60
C LYS A 194 -19.37 3.70 -11.11
N HIS A 195 -20.19 3.88 -10.07
CA HIS A 195 -20.42 5.17 -9.41
C HIS A 195 -19.16 5.75 -8.70
N SER A 196 -18.13 4.93 -8.49
CA SER A 196 -16.85 5.36 -7.88
C SER A 196 -15.67 4.72 -8.59
N ALA A 197 -15.10 5.45 -9.56
CA ALA A 197 -13.97 5.00 -10.37
C ALA A 197 -12.78 4.49 -9.51
N VAL A 198 -12.48 5.19 -8.41
CA VAL A 198 -11.42 4.80 -7.48
C VAL A 198 -11.73 3.45 -6.80
N THR A 199 -12.99 3.22 -6.43
CA THR A 199 -13.41 1.95 -5.82
C THR A 199 -13.43 0.83 -6.85
N TYR A 200 -13.95 1.09 -8.05
CA TYR A 200 -13.91 0.18 -9.19
C TYR A 200 -12.49 -0.33 -9.44
N GLU A 201 -11.55 0.58 -9.60
CA GLU A 201 -10.16 0.24 -9.89
C GLU A 201 -9.47 -0.53 -8.75
N LYS A 202 -9.73 -0.15 -7.48
CA LYS A 202 -9.22 -0.89 -6.33
C LYS A 202 -9.71 -2.33 -6.30
N VAL A 203 -10.99 -2.56 -6.61
CA VAL A 203 -11.57 -3.92 -6.61
C VAL A 203 -11.06 -4.70 -7.80
N ARG A 204 -11.00 -4.10 -9.01
CA ARG A 204 -10.39 -4.70 -10.18
C ARG A 204 -8.97 -5.19 -9.89
N MET A 205 -8.12 -4.33 -9.33
CA MET A 205 -6.76 -4.71 -8.95
C MET A 205 -6.72 -5.85 -7.92
N ARG A 206 -7.65 -5.88 -6.97
CA ARG A 206 -7.73 -6.98 -5.99
C ARG A 206 -8.12 -8.29 -6.64
N ILE A 207 -9.16 -8.28 -7.50
CA ILE A 207 -9.55 -9.45 -8.30
C ILE A 207 -8.34 -9.95 -9.11
N GLY A 208 -7.66 -9.04 -9.81
CA GLY A 208 -6.49 -9.39 -10.61
C GLY A 208 -5.39 -10.08 -9.79
N LYS A 209 -5.10 -9.59 -8.59
CA LYS A 209 -4.10 -10.22 -7.70
C LYS A 209 -4.51 -11.62 -7.25
N ILE A 210 -5.79 -11.86 -6.98
CA ILE A 210 -6.30 -13.18 -6.61
C ILE A 210 -6.21 -14.15 -7.80
N LEU A 211 -6.58 -13.70 -9.00
CA LEU A 211 -6.50 -14.50 -10.22
C LEU A 211 -5.05 -14.83 -10.62
N ASP A 212 -4.12 -13.88 -10.42
CA ASP A 212 -2.68 -14.16 -10.60
C ASP A 212 -2.16 -15.17 -9.57
N PHE A 213 -2.61 -15.06 -8.31
CA PHE A 213 -2.28 -16.05 -7.28
C PHE A 213 -2.87 -17.42 -7.60
N ALA A 214 -4.13 -17.49 -8.06
CA ALA A 214 -4.75 -18.73 -8.52
C ALA A 214 -3.97 -19.36 -9.68
N LYS A 215 -3.51 -18.55 -10.64
CA LYS A 215 -2.67 -19.01 -11.75
C LYS A 215 -1.31 -19.53 -11.25
N TYR A 216 -0.66 -18.82 -10.32
CA TYR A 216 0.57 -19.27 -9.68
C TYR A 216 0.40 -20.60 -8.94
N LYS A 217 -0.75 -20.84 -8.32
CA LYS A 217 -1.11 -22.10 -7.64
C LYS A 217 -1.56 -23.21 -8.60
N GLY A 218 -1.66 -22.97 -9.89
CA GLY A 218 -2.16 -23.94 -10.87
C GLY A 218 -3.66 -24.17 -10.83
N LEU A 219 -4.43 -23.31 -10.15
CA LEU A 219 -5.89 -23.41 -10.00
C LEU A 219 -6.66 -22.90 -11.22
N ARG A 220 -5.99 -22.16 -12.11
CA ARG A 220 -6.53 -21.67 -13.39
C ARG A 220 -5.44 -21.56 -14.44
N THR A 221 -5.84 -21.58 -15.69
CA THR A 221 -4.99 -21.37 -16.87
C THR A 221 -5.37 -20.07 -17.59
N GLY A 222 -4.71 -19.74 -18.68
CA GLY A 222 -5.02 -18.55 -19.48
C GLY A 222 -4.54 -17.23 -18.87
N ASP A 223 -4.91 -16.12 -19.49
CA ASP A 223 -4.56 -14.77 -19.05
C ASP A 223 -5.48 -14.29 -17.93
N ASN A 224 -5.02 -13.29 -17.21
CA ASN A 224 -5.81 -12.69 -16.13
C ASN A 224 -6.89 -11.79 -16.73
N PRO A 225 -8.19 -12.13 -16.62
CA PRO A 225 -9.27 -11.37 -17.21
C PRO A 225 -9.52 -10.01 -16.49
N ALA A 226 -8.90 -9.79 -15.35
CA ALA A 226 -8.95 -8.50 -14.64
C ALA A 226 -7.73 -7.62 -14.93
N ARG A 227 -6.86 -7.99 -15.89
CA ARG A 227 -5.70 -7.17 -16.27
C ARG A 227 -6.18 -5.87 -16.93
N LEU A 228 -5.52 -4.74 -16.60
CA LEU A 228 -5.82 -3.46 -17.23
C LEU A 228 -5.13 -3.34 -18.59
N ASP A 229 -3.79 -3.32 -18.55
CA ASP A 229 -2.96 -3.05 -19.72
C ASP A 229 -3.14 -4.12 -20.81
N GLY A 230 -3.49 -3.70 -22.02
CA GLY A 230 -3.74 -4.56 -23.17
C GLY A 230 -5.01 -5.42 -23.03
N HIS A 231 -5.94 -5.07 -22.13
CA HIS A 231 -7.20 -5.80 -21.96
C HIS A 231 -8.35 -4.86 -21.52
N LEU A 232 -8.59 -4.68 -20.20
CA LEU A 232 -9.71 -3.86 -19.70
C LEU A 232 -9.52 -2.34 -19.90
N GLU A 233 -8.37 -1.89 -20.37
CA GLU A 233 -8.20 -0.49 -20.79
C GLU A 233 -9.10 -0.13 -21.99
N HIS A 234 -9.49 -1.13 -22.81
CA HIS A 234 -10.38 -0.95 -23.95
C HIS A 234 -11.87 -1.10 -23.61
N GLU A 235 -12.21 -1.33 -22.33
CA GLU A 235 -13.61 -1.48 -21.89
C GLU A 235 -14.33 -0.12 -21.88
N PRO A 236 -15.30 0.14 -22.79
CA PRO A 236 -15.93 1.46 -22.92
C PRO A 236 -16.73 1.89 -21.69
N SER A 237 -17.20 0.92 -20.91
CA SER A 237 -18.02 1.17 -19.72
C SER A 237 -17.18 1.35 -18.44
N ARG A 238 -15.85 1.33 -18.56
CA ARG A 238 -14.95 1.57 -17.45
C ARG A 238 -15.03 3.04 -17.01
N PRO A 239 -15.27 3.33 -15.72
CA PRO A 239 -15.30 4.72 -15.27
C PRO A 239 -13.90 5.33 -15.35
N GLU A 240 -13.81 6.53 -15.88
CA GLU A 240 -12.56 7.31 -15.85
C GLU A 240 -12.22 7.67 -14.42
N ILE A 241 -10.94 7.48 -14.05
CA ILE A 241 -10.45 7.95 -12.77
C ILE A 241 -10.19 9.45 -12.92
N PRO A 242 -10.96 10.31 -12.23
CA PRO A 242 -10.69 11.74 -12.29
C PRO A 242 -9.27 12.01 -11.82
N GLU A 243 -8.64 13.02 -12.36
CA GLU A 243 -7.39 13.50 -11.79
C GLU A 243 -7.56 13.69 -10.28
N ALA A 244 -6.55 13.26 -9.53
CA ALA A 244 -6.61 13.35 -8.08
C ALA A 244 -6.67 14.82 -7.67
N GLU A 245 -7.87 15.32 -7.42
CA GLU A 245 -8.01 16.61 -6.76
C GLU A 245 -7.31 16.53 -5.41
N SER A 246 -6.44 17.48 -5.13
CA SER A 246 -5.87 17.64 -3.80
C SER A 246 -7.02 17.86 -2.81
N TYR A 247 -6.92 17.28 -1.61
CA TYR A 247 -7.89 17.54 -0.56
C TYR A 247 -8.05 19.05 -0.40
N LYS A 248 -9.28 19.58 -0.56
CA LYS A 248 -9.53 21.00 -0.36
C LYS A 248 -9.03 21.41 1.02
N ALA A 249 -8.04 22.28 1.02
CA ALA A 249 -7.44 22.88 2.20
C ALA A 249 -8.16 24.22 2.49
N MET A 250 -8.37 24.50 3.76
CA MET A 250 -8.84 25.82 4.17
C MET A 250 -7.69 26.83 3.98
N PRO A 251 -7.91 28.02 3.41
CA PRO A 251 -6.92 29.08 3.38
C PRO A 251 -6.40 29.38 4.80
N ALA A 252 -5.09 29.59 4.94
CA ALA A 252 -4.49 29.84 6.25
C ALA A 252 -5.13 31.06 6.96
N ALA A 253 -5.45 32.10 6.22
CA ALA A 253 -6.09 33.31 6.74
C ALA A 253 -7.45 33.09 7.44
N GLU A 254 -8.19 32.02 7.08
CA GLU A 254 -9.48 31.68 7.72
C GLU A 254 -9.32 30.92 9.04
N LEU A 255 -8.12 30.39 9.29
CA LEU A 255 -7.89 29.49 10.42
C LEU A 255 -8.12 30.13 11.79
N PRO A 256 -7.69 31.38 12.06
CA PRO A 256 -7.92 32.02 13.36
C PRO A 256 -9.41 32.17 13.71
N ALA A 257 -10.27 32.40 12.73
CA ALA A 257 -11.71 32.48 12.93
C ALA A 257 -12.27 31.06 13.31
N LEU A 258 -11.90 30.02 12.57
CA LEU A 258 -12.30 28.65 12.90
C LEU A 258 -11.84 28.24 14.31
N MET A 259 -10.61 28.55 14.67
CA MET A 259 -10.06 28.20 16.01
C MET A 259 -10.79 28.88 17.14
N ARG A 260 -11.26 30.12 16.96
CA ARG A 260 -12.12 30.81 17.94
C ARG A 260 -13.47 30.14 18.10
N GLU A 261 -14.13 29.78 16.99
CA GLU A 261 -15.41 29.04 17.00
C GLU A 261 -15.26 27.69 17.71
N LEU A 262 -14.24 26.89 17.35
CA LEU A 262 -13.97 25.61 17.97
C LEU A 262 -13.72 25.71 19.48
N ARG A 263 -13.04 26.78 19.92
CA ARG A 263 -12.82 27.03 21.35
C ARG A 263 -14.13 27.30 22.07
N GLY A 264 -15.04 28.09 21.48
CA GLY A 264 -16.37 28.35 22.01
C GLY A 264 -17.26 27.12 22.17
N ILE A 265 -17.15 26.17 21.25
CA ILE A 265 -17.91 24.88 21.29
C ILE A 265 -17.43 23.99 22.45
N GLY A 266 -16.15 23.85 22.69
CA GLY A 266 -15.55 23.14 23.84
C GLY A 266 -15.80 21.64 23.89
N SER A 267 -16.44 21.03 22.87
CA SER A 267 -16.71 19.59 22.81
C SER A 267 -15.42 18.76 22.57
N ASN A 268 -15.48 17.46 22.78
CA ASN A 268 -14.33 16.58 22.50
C ASN A 268 -13.94 16.60 21.01
N GLU A 269 -14.93 16.70 20.12
CA GLU A 269 -14.72 16.79 18.66
C GLU A 269 -14.01 18.10 18.29
N SER A 270 -14.43 19.23 18.90
CA SER A 270 -13.79 20.53 18.67
C SER A 270 -12.36 20.53 19.21
N LYS A 271 -12.13 20.01 20.42
CA LYS A 271 -10.79 19.86 21.00
C LYS A 271 -9.90 18.96 20.16
N ALA A 272 -10.42 17.83 19.64
CA ALA A 272 -9.69 16.92 18.77
C ALA A 272 -9.34 17.59 17.42
N LEU A 273 -10.25 18.40 16.85
CA LEU A 273 -10.00 19.13 15.62
C LEU A 273 -8.94 20.22 15.85
N MET A 274 -9.04 21.01 16.93
CA MET A 274 -8.01 21.98 17.31
C MET A 274 -6.64 21.33 17.52
N TRP A 275 -6.60 20.20 18.23
CA TRP A 275 -5.37 19.39 18.39
C TRP A 275 -4.78 18.96 17.06
N THR A 276 -5.62 18.44 16.14
CA THR A 276 -5.19 17.99 14.81
C THR A 276 -4.57 19.14 14.03
N ILE A 277 -5.16 20.33 14.12
CA ILE A 277 -4.65 21.55 13.48
C ILE A 277 -3.30 21.96 14.12
N LEU A 278 -3.26 22.13 15.45
CA LEU A 278 -2.08 22.59 16.17
C LEU A 278 -0.87 21.65 16.08
N THR A 279 -1.11 20.36 15.90
CA THR A 279 -0.04 19.33 15.78
C THR A 279 0.26 18.91 14.36
N ALA A 280 -0.52 19.37 13.38
CA ALA A 280 -0.51 18.91 11.99
C ALA A 280 -0.60 17.37 11.83
N ALA A 281 -1.21 16.68 12.82
CA ALA A 281 -1.32 15.23 12.88
C ALA A 281 -2.36 14.69 11.88
N ARG A 282 -2.31 13.39 11.60
CA ARG A 282 -3.37 12.73 10.84
C ARG A 282 -4.58 12.45 11.73
N THR A 283 -5.77 12.49 11.14
CA THR A 283 -7.02 12.14 11.86
C THR A 283 -6.89 10.85 12.68
N ALA A 284 -6.34 9.78 12.07
CA ALA A 284 -6.18 8.51 12.76
C ALA A 284 -5.18 8.56 13.94
N GLU A 285 -4.19 9.43 13.87
CA GLU A 285 -3.22 9.67 14.93
C GLU A 285 -3.91 10.38 16.11
N THR A 286 -4.70 11.40 15.84
CA THR A 286 -5.46 12.15 16.87
C THR A 286 -6.49 11.27 17.57
N ILE A 287 -7.43 10.65 16.83
CA ILE A 287 -8.53 9.86 17.44
C ILE A 287 -8.05 8.58 18.14
N GLY A 288 -6.87 8.12 17.81
CA GLY A 288 -6.24 6.98 18.48
C GLY A 288 -5.24 7.38 19.57
N GLY A 289 -5.01 8.69 19.78
CA GLY A 289 -4.06 9.21 20.76
C GLY A 289 -4.44 8.82 22.18
N LYS A 290 -3.48 8.35 22.96
CA LYS A 290 -3.67 7.97 24.35
C LYS A 290 -2.91 8.89 25.29
N ARG A 291 -3.40 9.03 26.53
CA ARG A 291 -2.74 9.85 27.55
C ARG A 291 -1.30 9.38 27.83
N SER A 292 -1.06 8.08 27.77
CA SER A 292 0.27 7.49 27.94
C SER A 292 1.28 7.90 26.87
N GLU A 293 0.86 8.49 25.77
CA GLU A 293 1.75 8.95 24.69
C GLU A 293 2.27 10.39 24.91
N ILE A 294 1.75 11.10 25.96
CA ILE A 294 2.16 12.47 26.30
C ILE A 294 3.26 12.40 27.36
N HIS A 295 4.43 12.90 27.02
CA HIS A 295 5.61 12.94 27.88
C HIS A 295 6.08 14.40 28.00
N GLY A 296 5.66 15.11 29.05
CA GLY A 296 5.91 16.55 29.18
C GLY A 296 5.29 17.31 28.01
N ASP A 297 6.13 18.02 27.29
CA ASP A 297 5.78 18.79 26.10
C ASP A 297 6.00 18.02 24.76
N MET A 298 5.97 16.70 24.82
CA MET A 298 6.17 15.84 23.65
C MET A 298 5.05 14.81 23.55
N TRP A 299 4.44 14.70 22.37
CA TRP A 299 3.58 13.57 22.02
C TRP A 299 4.39 12.55 21.23
N ILE A 300 4.55 11.35 21.79
CA ILE A 300 5.28 10.25 21.16
C ILE A 300 4.28 9.24 20.62
N ILE A 301 4.01 9.31 19.33
CA ILE A 301 3.12 8.36 18.66
C ILE A 301 3.90 7.08 18.39
N PRO A 302 3.50 5.93 18.97
CA PRO A 302 4.25 4.69 18.82
C PRO A 302 4.22 4.19 17.37
N LYS A 303 5.28 3.49 16.95
CA LYS A 303 5.46 3.00 15.56
C LYS A 303 4.30 2.15 15.07
N GLU A 304 3.65 1.41 15.95
CA GLU A 304 2.51 0.51 15.66
C GLU A 304 1.30 1.27 15.14
N ARG A 305 1.16 2.55 15.54
CA ARG A 305 0.08 3.44 15.11
C ARG A 305 0.40 4.23 13.85
N MET A 306 1.67 4.26 13.46
CA MET A 306 2.10 5.04 12.30
C MET A 306 1.77 4.35 10.98
N LYS A 307 1.34 5.14 9.97
CA LYS A 307 1.12 4.65 8.61
C LYS A 307 2.42 4.14 7.99
N GLY A 308 2.39 2.97 7.37
CA GLY A 308 3.57 2.42 6.70
C GLY A 308 3.48 0.91 6.47
N LYS A 309 4.54 0.31 5.95
CA LYS A 309 4.66 -1.15 5.85
C LYS A 309 5.08 -1.72 7.21
N LYS A 310 4.53 -2.90 7.58
CA LYS A 310 4.91 -3.61 8.80
C LYS A 310 6.43 -3.74 8.90
N GLY A 311 7.00 -3.44 10.06
CA GLY A 311 8.45 -3.48 10.31
C GLY A 311 9.27 -2.29 9.76
N LYS A 312 8.65 -1.38 8.99
CA LYS A 312 9.30 -0.15 8.47
C LYS A 312 8.74 1.13 9.08
N GLN A 313 7.84 1.00 10.04
CA GLN A 313 7.27 2.12 10.77
C GLN A 313 8.28 2.64 11.81
N ARG A 314 8.18 3.94 12.11
CA ARG A 314 8.98 4.60 13.15
C ARG A 314 8.06 5.39 14.06
N PRO A 315 8.39 5.56 15.35
CA PRO A 315 7.65 6.46 16.20
C PRO A 315 7.73 7.88 15.65
N HIS A 316 6.70 8.67 15.91
CA HIS A 316 6.67 10.08 15.54
C HIS A 316 6.67 10.94 16.79
N PHE A 317 7.61 11.86 16.87
CA PHE A 317 7.79 12.78 17.98
C PHE A 317 7.20 14.14 17.59
N VAL A 318 6.15 14.57 18.25
CA VAL A 318 5.46 15.83 17.99
C VAL A 318 5.69 16.78 19.15
N PRO A 319 6.44 17.88 18.97
CA PRO A 319 6.56 18.94 20.01
C PRO A 319 5.19 19.55 20.26
N LEU A 320 4.77 19.57 21.50
CA LEU A 320 3.49 20.14 21.91
C LEU A 320 3.65 21.59 22.39
N VAL A 321 2.79 22.43 21.88
CA VAL A 321 2.66 23.81 22.31
C VAL A 321 1.71 23.90 23.51
N PRO A 322 1.83 24.93 24.37
CA PRO A 322 0.94 25.12 25.55
C PRO A 322 -0.55 25.08 25.20
N GLN A 323 -0.93 25.66 24.05
CA GLN A 323 -2.31 25.67 23.57
C GLN A 323 -2.84 24.27 23.26
N ALA A 324 -2.00 23.37 22.72
CA ALA A 324 -2.37 21.98 22.46
C ALA A 324 -2.48 21.21 23.79
N LEU A 325 -1.51 21.37 24.70
CA LEU A 325 -1.55 20.72 26.01
C LEU A 325 -2.79 21.09 26.84
N ALA A 326 -3.26 22.32 26.71
CA ALA A 326 -4.47 22.80 27.40
C ALA A 326 -5.77 22.11 26.92
N LEU A 327 -5.76 21.45 25.76
CA LEU A 327 -6.92 20.71 25.23
C LEU A 327 -7.07 19.33 25.88
N VAL A 328 -6.02 18.78 26.46
CA VAL A 328 -6.03 17.43 27.07
C VAL A 328 -6.69 17.49 28.44
N VAL A 329 -7.64 16.59 28.66
CA VAL A 329 -8.36 16.51 29.96
C VAL A 329 -7.38 16.17 31.08
N LYS A 330 -7.37 16.99 32.13
CA LYS A 330 -6.58 16.73 33.33
C LYS A 330 -7.13 15.52 34.09
N GLY A 331 -6.24 14.70 34.67
CA GLY A 331 -6.65 13.55 35.50
C GLY A 331 -7.06 12.28 34.73
N SER A 332 -6.94 12.24 33.40
CA SER A 332 -7.16 11.04 32.61
C SER A 332 -6.11 9.94 32.90
N LYS A 333 -6.55 8.68 32.89
CA LYS A 333 -5.66 7.51 33.09
C LYS A 333 -4.75 7.30 31.86
N PRO A 334 -3.59 6.67 32.02
CA PRO A 334 -2.65 6.44 30.91
C PRO A 334 -3.26 5.75 29.69
N GLY A 335 -4.21 4.83 29.88
CA GLY A 335 -4.90 4.09 28.82
C GLY A 335 -6.02 4.84 28.11
N ASP A 336 -6.47 5.97 28.67
CA ASP A 336 -7.58 6.73 28.12
C ASP A 336 -7.19 7.43 26.81
N PHE A 337 -8.17 7.56 25.92
CA PHE A 337 -8.00 8.37 24.71
C PHE A 337 -7.90 9.86 25.08
N LEU A 338 -7.07 10.59 24.36
CA LEU A 338 -6.92 12.06 24.54
C LEU A 338 -8.27 12.78 24.36
N PHE A 339 -9.06 12.30 23.40
CA PHE A 339 -10.38 12.81 23.06
C PHE A 339 -11.34 11.63 22.91
N PRO A 340 -12.11 11.30 23.97
CA PRO A 340 -13.07 10.22 23.90
C PRO A 340 -14.26 10.57 22.99
N GLY A 341 -14.85 9.55 22.37
CA GLY A 341 -16.05 9.69 21.56
C GLY A 341 -17.32 9.77 22.40
N LYS A 342 -18.43 10.21 21.80
CA LYS A 342 -19.75 10.35 22.48
C LYS A 342 -20.34 9.02 22.95
N VAL A 343 -20.25 7.98 22.11
CA VAL A 343 -20.90 6.68 22.35
C VAL A 343 -19.88 5.60 22.68
N LYS A 344 -18.68 5.69 22.14
CA LYS A 344 -17.60 4.71 22.36
C LYS A 344 -16.40 5.43 22.97
N ALA A 345 -15.57 4.67 23.68
CA ALA A 345 -14.33 5.21 24.25
C ALA A 345 -13.45 5.90 23.19
N LYS A 346 -13.46 5.38 21.97
CA LYS A 346 -12.73 5.97 20.82
C LYS A 346 -13.67 6.79 19.94
N MET A 347 -13.29 8.02 19.61
CA MET A 347 -13.98 8.89 18.65
C MET A 347 -14.07 8.26 17.25
N TRP A 348 -15.17 8.48 16.56
CA TRP A 348 -15.35 8.04 15.17
C TRP A 348 -14.54 8.90 14.23
N HIS A 349 -14.11 8.29 13.14
CA HIS A 349 -13.28 8.98 12.12
C HIS A 349 -14.01 10.16 11.46
N ALA A 350 -15.33 10.13 11.41
CA ALA A 350 -16.16 11.16 10.81
C ALA A 350 -16.50 12.32 11.73
N ASP A 351 -16.38 12.18 13.07
CA ASP A 351 -16.89 13.17 14.03
C ASP A 351 -16.27 14.57 13.82
N MET A 352 -14.94 14.65 13.69
CA MET A 352 -14.28 15.94 13.39
C MET A 352 -14.66 16.50 12.02
N LEU A 353 -14.86 15.64 11.01
CA LEU A 353 -15.26 16.07 9.67
C LEU A 353 -16.70 16.59 9.66
N ASN A 354 -17.60 15.94 10.39
CA ASN A 354 -18.99 16.37 10.49
C ASN A 354 -19.07 17.75 11.16
N LEU A 355 -18.36 17.96 12.27
CA LEU A 355 -18.26 19.26 12.91
C LEU A 355 -17.69 20.33 11.93
N LEU A 356 -16.65 20.01 11.18
CA LEU A 356 -16.09 20.93 10.19
C LEU A 356 -17.10 21.29 9.09
N LYS A 357 -17.89 20.33 8.62
CA LYS A 357 -18.96 20.55 7.63
C LYS A 357 -20.09 21.41 8.18
N GLU A 358 -20.44 21.25 9.45
CA GLU A 358 -21.44 22.11 10.13
C GLU A 358 -20.95 23.56 10.22
N LEU A 359 -19.67 23.78 10.54
CA LEU A 359 -19.08 25.09 10.64
C LEU A 359 -18.76 25.75 9.28
N ARG A 360 -18.54 24.96 8.24
CA ARG A 360 -18.17 25.41 6.87
C ARG A 360 -18.97 24.64 5.83
N PRO A 361 -20.31 24.82 5.79
CA PRO A 361 -21.17 24.13 4.84
C PRO A 361 -20.78 24.46 3.40
N GLY A 362 -20.80 23.46 2.52
CA GLY A 362 -20.49 23.62 1.10
C GLY A 362 -19.03 23.87 0.73
N SER A 363 -18.15 24.12 1.70
CA SER A 363 -16.74 24.44 1.43
C SER A 363 -15.95 23.29 0.79
N GLY A 364 -16.31 22.05 1.10
CA GLY A 364 -15.55 20.87 0.71
C GLY A 364 -14.26 20.66 1.51
N PHE A 365 -13.99 21.46 2.55
CA PHE A 365 -12.82 21.31 3.40
C PHE A 365 -12.81 19.96 4.11
N THR A 366 -11.61 19.44 4.31
CA THR A 366 -11.40 18.16 4.99
C THR A 366 -10.47 18.32 6.18
N VAL A 367 -10.60 17.45 7.19
CA VAL A 367 -9.65 17.44 8.32
C VAL A 367 -8.23 17.15 7.84
N HIS A 368 -8.06 16.37 6.77
CA HIS A 368 -6.75 16.13 6.18
C HIS A 368 -6.19 17.37 5.46
N GLY A 369 -7.05 18.23 4.93
CA GLY A 369 -6.69 19.47 4.25
C GLY A 369 -5.91 20.43 5.15
N PHE A 370 -6.12 20.43 6.47
CA PHE A 370 -5.34 21.28 7.38
C PHE A 370 -3.84 20.97 7.38
N ARG A 371 -3.43 19.80 6.93
CA ARG A 371 -2.01 19.49 6.75
C ARG A 371 -1.43 20.20 5.53
N SER A 372 -2.26 20.38 4.48
CA SER A 372 -1.90 21.24 3.35
C SER A 372 -1.87 22.70 3.78
N THR A 373 -2.90 23.18 4.50
CA THR A 373 -2.91 24.54 5.07
C THR A 373 -1.64 24.84 5.88
N PHE A 374 -1.22 23.90 6.74
CA PHE A 374 0.02 24.06 7.51
C PHE A 374 1.26 24.15 6.61
N ARG A 375 1.35 23.27 5.60
CA ARG A 375 2.49 23.24 4.67
C ARG A 375 2.55 24.50 3.83
N ASP A 376 1.41 24.93 3.29
CA ASP A 376 1.28 26.14 2.46
C ASP A 376 1.64 27.38 3.29
N TRP A 377 1.13 27.48 4.52
CA TRP A 377 1.51 28.57 5.44
C TRP A 377 3.02 28.60 5.71
N VAL A 378 3.66 27.44 5.93
CA VAL A 378 5.12 27.41 6.13
C VAL A 378 5.86 27.91 4.89
N SER A 379 5.40 27.53 3.69
CA SER A 379 6.05 27.89 2.43
C SER A 379 5.85 29.35 2.05
N ASP A 380 4.66 29.89 2.32
CA ASP A 380 4.24 31.18 1.77
C ASP A 380 4.38 32.33 2.77
N GLU A 381 4.29 32.02 4.07
CA GLU A 381 4.20 33.06 5.12
C GLU A 381 5.33 32.99 6.14
N THR A 382 6.34 32.14 5.96
CA THR A 382 7.42 32.01 6.94
C THR A 382 8.78 31.78 6.30
N GLU A 383 9.82 32.12 7.07
CA GLU A 383 11.22 31.80 6.73
C GLU A 383 11.66 30.41 7.24
N HIS A 384 10.74 29.58 7.69
CA HIS A 384 11.07 28.22 8.13
C HIS A 384 11.42 27.34 6.94
N ASP A 385 12.46 26.51 7.09
CA ASP A 385 12.81 25.50 6.09
C ASP A 385 11.63 24.53 5.84
N SER A 386 11.18 24.44 4.61
CA SER A 386 10.09 23.55 4.19
C SER A 386 10.33 22.08 4.59
N THR A 387 11.59 21.67 4.74
CA THR A 387 11.96 20.36 5.27
C THR A 387 11.43 20.11 6.68
N LEU A 388 11.36 21.18 7.52
CA LEU A 388 10.81 21.07 8.88
C LEU A 388 9.31 20.78 8.86
N ALA A 389 8.56 21.38 7.90
CA ALA A 389 7.15 21.07 7.70
C ALA A 389 6.94 19.63 7.29
N GLU A 390 7.71 19.12 6.32
CA GLU A 390 7.63 17.73 5.87
C GLU A 390 7.93 16.75 7.02
N ILE A 391 8.91 17.06 7.89
CA ILE A 391 9.22 16.23 9.06
C ILE A 391 8.09 16.32 10.10
N ALA A 392 7.52 17.51 10.35
CA ALA A 392 6.37 17.69 11.23
C ALA A 392 5.16 16.89 10.74
N LEU A 393 4.94 16.85 9.44
CA LEU A 393 3.93 16.03 8.77
C LEU A 393 4.26 14.53 8.76
N SER A 394 5.38 14.09 9.34
CA SER A 394 5.83 12.69 9.30
C SER A 394 5.97 12.16 7.86
N HIS A 395 6.41 13.00 6.94
CA HIS A 395 6.81 12.61 5.60
C HIS A 395 8.26 12.13 5.59
N ARG A 396 8.63 11.35 4.59
CA ARG A 396 10.01 10.88 4.45
C ARG A 396 10.81 11.92 3.66
N VAL A 397 11.70 12.60 4.33
CA VAL A 397 12.59 13.60 3.72
C VAL A 397 14.01 13.05 3.65
N GLY A 398 14.72 13.33 2.53
CA GLY A 398 16.15 13.12 2.39
C GLY A 398 16.65 11.70 2.14
N THR A 399 17.94 11.60 1.87
CA THR A 399 18.70 10.35 1.66
C THR A 399 18.88 9.55 2.95
N LYS A 400 19.41 8.32 2.87
CA LYS A 400 19.63 7.46 4.05
C LYS A 400 20.56 8.10 5.10
N THR A 401 21.51 8.92 4.67
CA THR A 401 22.53 9.56 5.51
C THR A 401 21.95 10.76 6.27
N GLU A 402 21.15 11.60 5.63
CA GLU A 402 20.46 12.74 6.25
C GLU A 402 19.44 12.29 7.32
N LYS A 403 18.87 11.09 7.14
CA LYS A 403 17.91 10.48 8.10
C LYS A 403 18.53 10.12 9.46
N ALA A 404 19.81 9.87 9.54
CA ALA A 404 20.50 9.53 10.78
C ALA A 404 20.80 10.77 11.64
N TYR A 405 21.15 11.89 10.98
CA TYR A 405 21.48 13.18 11.66
C TYR A 405 20.23 13.95 12.12
N ALA A 406 19.07 13.71 11.51
CA ALA A 406 17.86 14.52 11.68
C ALA A 406 17.13 14.36 13.03
N ARG A 407 17.49 13.39 13.89
CA ARG A 407 16.61 13.00 15.01
C ARG A 407 16.64 13.93 16.22
N SER A 408 17.78 14.50 16.64
CA SER A 408 17.87 15.34 17.84
C SER A 408 17.88 16.85 17.51
N VAL A 409 18.56 17.25 16.44
CA VAL A 409 18.71 18.66 16.07
C VAL A 409 17.42 19.27 15.56
N MET A 410 16.55 18.47 14.92
CA MET A 410 15.31 19.01 14.35
C MET A 410 14.12 19.11 15.33
N VAL A 411 14.15 18.47 16.49
CA VAL A 411 13.08 18.64 17.50
C VAL A 411 12.99 20.09 17.95
N ASN A 412 14.11 20.71 18.29
CA ASN A 412 14.13 22.10 18.75
C ASN A 412 13.71 23.09 17.64
N LYS A 413 14.18 22.89 16.40
CA LYS A 413 13.74 23.69 15.26
C LYS A 413 12.25 23.52 14.98
N ARG A 414 11.72 22.30 15.04
CA ARG A 414 10.28 22.02 14.91
C ARG A 414 9.47 22.62 16.06
N ARG A 415 10.00 22.66 17.28
CA ARG A 415 9.33 23.31 18.40
C ARG A 415 9.07 24.80 18.09
N LYS A 416 10.09 25.51 17.56
CA LYS A 416 9.91 26.91 17.13
C LYS A 416 8.84 27.03 16.05
N LEU A 417 8.92 26.19 15.00
CA LEU A 417 7.91 26.16 13.94
C LEU A 417 6.49 25.92 14.50
N MET A 418 6.31 24.96 15.41
CA MET A 418 4.99 24.66 15.98
C MET A 418 4.48 25.77 16.91
N LEU A 419 5.36 26.51 17.59
CA LEU A 419 4.99 27.70 18.39
C LEU A 419 4.51 28.82 17.47
N ASP A 420 5.23 29.12 16.40
CA ASP A 420 4.84 30.15 15.42
C ASP A 420 3.53 29.77 14.72
N TRP A 421 3.36 28.49 14.33
CA TRP A 421 2.10 27.97 13.80
C TRP A 421 0.93 28.13 14.79
N ALA A 422 1.14 27.78 16.06
CA ALA A 422 0.10 27.90 17.06
C ALA A 422 -0.26 29.38 17.31
N LYS A 423 0.73 30.28 17.35
CA LYS A 423 0.50 31.72 17.46
C LYS A 423 -0.37 32.21 16.30
N PHE A 424 0.01 31.89 15.06
CA PHE A 424 -0.76 32.26 13.87
C PHE A 424 -2.19 31.68 13.91
N ALA A 425 -2.31 30.35 14.11
CA ALA A 425 -3.60 29.68 14.10
C ALA A 425 -4.56 30.19 15.20
N MET A 426 -4.03 30.70 16.31
CA MET A 426 -4.83 31.21 17.43
C MET A 426 -5.12 32.73 17.30
N GLY A 427 -4.61 33.39 16.25
CA GLY A 427 -4.87 34.79 15.96
C GLY A 427 -4.04 35.76 16.79
N GLY A 428 -2.79 35.40 17.12
CA GLY A 428 -1.86 36.21 17.92
C GLY A 428 -0.60 36.57 17.18
#